data_b57302d990ce6b06c1c30b69a2c79530
#
_entry.id   b57302d990ce6b06c1c30b69a2c79530
#
_cell.length_a   1.000
_cell.length_b   1.000
_cell.length_c   1.000
_cell.angle_alpha   90.00
_cell.angle_beta   90.00
_cell.angle_gamma   90.00
#
_symmetry.space_group_name_H-M   'P 1'
#
loop_
_entity.id
_entity.type
_entity.pdbx_description
1 polymer ?
#
loop_
_entity_poly.entity_id
_entity_poly.type
_entity_poly.pdbx_seq_one_letter_code
_entity_poly.pdbx_strand_id
1 'polypeptide(L)'
;MTSRTHIFNYLWGHRIAGVAVLCLFGLCLAWAVQPVKKRPKSDERIYLIHSDELLFDQFGNNPDAQIVKGNVHFSHQGGHLWCDSAYFYQASNSVKAFGHVRFRQGDTLSLTCEYAYYDGMGQMMEARRKVWLKHRGQTLNTDSLNYDRLYNYAFFEEGGTLVDGKSKLVADWGQYNLDTRQSVFYYNVRMRSDKSVISTDTLYYDTRTSMAHVVGPNSKITSDGSVVHTNDAYYNTKTDLARLYGRSMMEDKQKSIVGDTLLYTKNGDSYGYGRVIYVDKENKNELNCDVLHYNEATGYGYATRNAVMKDFSQGDTLYAHADSVKLYTFNINTDSVYRKVHCFYKVRAYRKDVQAVCDSLVFNSADSCMTMYRDPIVWNGARQLLGERIKVYMNDSTIRYAHVDKQALSIEQMDDGKHFNQISSTDMMAYFTDGKIRRSDAIGNVQSVYYPISDKDSSLIGLNYIETDTMRMYLSPDRKLQRIWAYKPTGDMYPMTQIPPRKDKLDRFAWYDYIRPVDKDDIFIWKPKAEGEALREQQRSQAPLQHIATEPGKGAAQAPEKGDSRL
;
A
#
# COMPACT_ATOMS: atom_id res chain seq x y z
N MET A 1 -0.48 -60.21 -0.59
CA MET A 1 0.28 -59.70 0.60
C MET A 1 0.75 -58.29 0.27
N THR A 2 -0.09 -57.29 0.46
CA THR A 2 0.30 -55.86 0.45
C THR A 2 -0.97 -55.02 0.72
N SER A 3 -1.46 -54.99 1.97
CA SER A 3 -2.56 -54.10 2.35
C SER A 3 -2.69 -54.00 3.89
N ARG A 4 -1.60 -53.71 4.60
CA ARG A 4 -1.68 -53.50 6.08
C ARG A 4 -0.86 -52.31 6.60
N THR A 5 -0.19 -51.54 5.76
CA THR A 5 0.69 -50.46 6.21
C THR A 5 0.07 -49.05 6.12
N HIS A 6 -1.06 -48.86 5.44
CA HIS A 6 -1.66 -47.53 5.25
C HIS A 6 -2.67 -47.09 6.34
N ILE A 7 -3.16 -48.02 7.16
CA ILE A 7 -4.17 -47.70 8.20
C ILE A 7 -3.51 -47.19 9.50
N PHE A 8 -2.26 -47.55 9.78
CA PHE A 8 -1.59 -47.15 11.01
C PHE A 8 -1.11 -45.71 11.02
N ASN A 9 -0.80 -45.13 9.85
CA ASN A 9 -0.35 -43.72 9.76
C ASN A 9 -1.52 -42.73 9.81
N TYR A 10 -2.75 -43.14 9.48
CA TYR A 10 -3.92 -42.25 9.52
C TYR A 10 -4.46 -42.02 10.94
N LEU A 11 -4.34 -43.02 11.81
CA LEU A 11 -4.80 -42.95 13.20
C LEU A 11 -3.83 -42.19 14.14
N TRP A 12 -2.55 -42.10 13.78
CA TRP A 12 -1.56 -41.35 14.58
C TRP A 12 -1.59 -39.87 14.29
N GLY A 13 -1.84 -39.46 13.04
CA GLY A 13 -1.97 -38.05 12.64
C GLY A 13 -3.14 -37.34 13.32
N HIS A 14 -4.28 -38.01 13.50
CA HIS A 14 -5.46 -37.42 14.14
C HIS A 14 -5.33 -37.30 15.67
N ARG A 15 -4.54 -38.15 16.33
CA ARG A 15 -4.30 -38.04 17.76
C ARG A 15 -3.36 -36.88 18.11
N ILE A 16 -2.36 -36.60 17.28
CA ILE A 16 -1.46 -35.45 17.49
C ILE A 16 -2.18 -34.15 17.20
N ALA A 17 -3.03 -34.09 16.15
CA ALA A 17 -3.84 -32.92 15.85
C ALA A 17 -4.88 -32.65 16.97
N GLY A 18 -5.52 -33.67 17.53
CA GLY A 18 -6.47 -33.51 18.62
C GLY A 18 -5.83 -33.00 19.92
N VAL A 19 -4.62 -33.46 20.25
CA VAL A 19 -3.87 -32.99 21.42
C VAL A 19 -3.37 -31.56 21.20
N ALA A 20 -2.93 -31.20 20.00
CA ALA A 20 -2.51 -29.83 19.68
C ALA A 20 -3.69 -28.83 19.74
N VAL A 21 -4.88 -29.21 19.27
CA VAL A 21 -6.09 -28.38 19.37
C VAL A 21 -6.55 -28.23 20.82
N LEU A 22 -6.48 -29.31 21.66
CA LEU A 22 -6.79 -29.24 23.09
C LEU A 22 -5.77 -28.39 23.87
N CYS A 23 -4.49 -28.44 23.51
CA CYS A 23 -3.46 -27.56 24.09
C CYS A 23 -3.64 -26.09 23.69
N LEU A 24 -4.03 -25.80 22.44
CA LEU A 24 -4.36 -24.44 21.97
C LEU A 24 -5.62 -23.91 22.67
N PHE A 25 -6.67 -24.71 22.87
CA PHE A 25 -7.85 -24.30 23.63
C PHE A 25 -7.52 -24.11 25.13
N GLY A 26 -6.66 -24.93 25.71
CA GLY A 26 -6.17 -24.74 27.08
C GLY A 26 -5.34 -23.48 27.27
N LEU A 27 -4.51 -23.10 26.28
CA LEU A 27 -3.74 -21.86 26.29
C LEU A 27 -4.63 -20.62 26.11
N CYS A 28 -5.67 -20.68 25.28
CA CYS A 28 -6.64 -19.58 25.12
C CYS A 28 -7.48 -19.37 26.39
N LEU A 29 -7.82 -20.43 27.13
CA LEU A 29 -8.53 -20.32 28.41
C LEU A 29 -7.63 -19.83 29.55
N ALA A 30 -6.31 -20.09 29.50
CA ALA A 30 -5.36 -19.57 30.47
C ALA A 30 -5.12 -18.06 30.36
N TRP A 31 -5.38 -17.47 29.19
CA TRP A 31 -5.28 -16.00 28.98
C TRP A 31 -6.57 -15.24 29.36
N ALA A 32 -7.70 -15.95 29.53
CA ALA A 32 -8.97 -15.34 29.89
C ALA A 32 -9.21 -15.30 31.43
N VAL A 33 -8.39 -15.98 32.23
CA VAL A 33 -8.47 -15.89 33.68
C VAL A 33 -7.52 -14.77 34.14
N GLN A 34 -7.99 -13.52 34.13
CA GLN A 34 -7.34 -12.50 34.93
C GLN A 34 -7.40 -12.95 36.40
N PRO A 35 -6.30 -12.84 37.17
CA PRO A 35 -6.35 -13.19 38.58
C PRO A 35 -7.42 -12.34 39.25
N VAL A 36 -8.50 -12.98 39.71
CA VAL A 36 -9.52 -12.31 40.50
C VAL A 36 -8.78 -11.72 41.72
N LYS A 37 -8.61 -10.39 41.76
CA LYS A 37 -8.12 -9.72 42.96
C LYS A 37 -9.04 -10.15 44.10
N LYS A 38 -8.52 -10.91 45.05
CA LYS A 38 -9.27 -11.24 46.25
C LYS A 38 -9.72 -9.90 46.87
N ARG A 39 -11.04 -9.72 47.03
CA ARG A 39 -11.57 -8.55 47.77
C ARG A 39 -10.84 -8.49 49.11
N PRO A 40 -10.18 -7.38 49.45
CA PRO A 40 -9.66 -7.19 50.79
C PRO A 40 -10.85 -7.35 51.75
N LYS A 41 -10.66 -8.00 52.87
CA LYS A 41 -11.68 -8.06 53.90
C LYS A 41 -12.01 -6.64 54.30
N SER A 42 -13.25 -6.19 54.06
CA SER A 42 -13.70 -4.79 54.24
C SER A 42 -14.00 -4.52 55.70
N ASP A 43 -12.98 -4.51 56.56
CA ASP A 43 -13.11 -4.03 57.94
C ASP A 43 -12.82 -2.53 58.06
N GLU A 44 -12.43 -1.88 56.94
CA GLU A 44 -12.19 -0.44 56.99
C GLU A 44 -13.47 0.33 56.68
N ARG A 45 -13.90 1.10 57.67
CA ARG A 45 -15.05 2.01 57.56
C ARG A 45 -14.62 3.33 56.97
N ILE A 46 -15.58 4.10 56.44
CA ILE A 46 -15.43 5.50 56.14
C ILE A 46 -15.31 6.27 57.47
N TYR A 47 -14.27 7.09 57.58
CA TYR A 47 -14.06 7.94 58.77
C TYR A 47 -14.37 9.37 58.42
N LEU A 48 -15.21 10.04 59.23
CA LEU A 48 -15.35 11.51 59.23
C LEU A 48 -14.13 12.09 59.96
N ILE A 49 -13.31 12.80 59.27
CA ILE A 49 -12.10 13.43 59.80
C ILE A 49 -12.42 14.85 60.33
N HIS A 50 -13.26 15.61 59.61
CA HIS A 50 -13.63 16.97 59.97
C HIS A 50 -15.00 17.33 59.42
N SER A 51 -15.73 18.15 60.19
CA SER A 51 -16.89 18.96 59.80
C SER A 51 -17.07 20.09 60.78
N ASP A 52 -17.59 21.22 60.37
CA ASP A 52 -17.89 22.32 61.27
C ASP A 52 -19.17 22.04 62.08
N GLU A 53 -20.15 21.38 61.46
CA GLU A 53 -21.43 21.01 62.08
C GLU A 53 -21.75 19.54 61.86
N LEU A 54 -22.33 18.87 62.87
CA LEU A 54 -22.88 17.53 62.80
C LEU A 54 -24.28 17.54 63.40
N LEU A 55 -25.29 17.10 62.66
CA LEU A 55 -26.67 16.96 63.08
C LEU A 55 -27.09 15.50 62.84
N PHE A 56 -27.75 14.93 63.84
CA PHE A 56 -28.48 13.67 63.74
C PHE A 56 -29.94 13.93 64.14
N ASP A 57 -30.88 13.69 63.22
CA ASP A 57 -32.31 13.92 63.44
C ASP A 57 -33.08 12.65 63.07
N GLN A 58 -33.41 11.88 64.13
CA GLN A 58 -34.13 10.63 64.04
C GLN A 58 -35.58 10.78 63.49
N PHE A 59 -36.16 11.96 63.59
CA PHE A 59 -37.52 12.26 63.13
C PHE A 59 -37.55 13.12 61.85
N GLY A 60 -36.41 13.44 61.31
CA GLY A 60 -36.29 14.23 60.09
C GLY A 60 -36.45 13.42 58.83
N ASN A 61 -36.24 14.08 57.65
CA ASN A 61 -36.39 13.43 56.34
C ASN A 61 -35.34 12.35 56.01
N ASN A 62 -34.25 12.29 56.79
CA ASN A 62 -33.18 11.27 56.63
C ASN A 62 -32.77 10.71 58.01
N PRO A 63 -33.62 9.88 58.64
CA PRO A 63 -33.42 9.44 60.00
C PRO A 63 -32.18 8.52 60.18
N ASP A 64 -31.69 7.89 59.13
CA ASP A 64 -30.52 7.00 59.14
C ASP A 64 -29.20 7.70 58.83
N ALA A 65 -29.23 9.03 58.53
CA ALA A 65 -28.06 9.80 58.11
C ALA A 65 -27.58 10.77 59.19
N GLN A 66 -26.28 10.84 59.37
CA GLN A 66 -25.64 12.00 60.02
C GLN A 66 -25.49 13.10 58.97
N ILE A 67 -26.03 14.28 59.22
CA ILE A 67 -25.94 15.46 58.38
C ILE A 67 -24.73 16.24 58.84
N VAL A 68 -23.72 16.37 57.96
CA VAL A 68 -22.49 17.11 58.25
C VAL A 68 -22.37 18.33 57.31
N LYS A 69 -21.92 19.46 57.82
CA LYS A 69 -21.80 20.69 57.05
C LYS A 69 -20.53 21.44 57.41
N GLY A 70 -20.00 22.19 56.45
CA GLY A 70 -18.84 23.04 56.55
C GLY A 70 -17.52 22.28 56.57
N ASN A 71 -16.65 22.53 55.61
CA ASN A 71 -15.30 21.95 55.47
C ASN A 71 -15.25 20.43 55.70
N VAL A 72 -16.26 19.73 55.19
CA VAL A 72 -16.42 18.30 55.43
C VAL A 72 -15.28 17.50 54.81
N HIS A 73 -14.67 16.58 55.58
CA HIS A 73 -13.58 15.74 55.15
C HIS A 73 -13.79 14.30 55.64
N PHE A 74 -13.85 13.37 54.67
CA PHE A 74 -13.88 11.94 54.89
C PHE A 74 -12.59 11.25 54.42
N SER A 75 -12.24 10.15 55.07
CA SER A 75 -11.13 9.26 54.64
C SER A 75 -11.60 7.80 54.58
N HIS A 76 -11.18 7.07 53.54
CA HIS A 76 -11.40 5.65 53.38
C HIS A 76 -10.28 5.01 52.58
N GLN A 77 -9.55 4.03 53.17
CA GLN A 77 -8.50 3.23 52.49
C GLN A 77 -7.54 4.11 51.65
N GLY A 78 -6.97 5.16 52.21
CA GLY A 78 -6.04 6.08 51.51
C GLY A 78 -6.68 7.00 50.49
N GLY A 79 -8.00 6.97 50.34
CA GLY A 79 -8.76 7.97 49.58
C GLY A 79 -9.31 9.02 50.54
N HIS A 80 -9.34 10.28 50.09
CA HIS A 80 -9.85 11.42 50.84
C HIS A 80 -10.92 12.15 50.02
N LEU A 81 -12.06 12.45 50.66
CA LEU A 81 -13.18 13.17 50.06
C LEU A 81 -13.49 14.43 50.86
N TRP A 82 -13.56 15.58 50.21
CA TRP A 82 -13.95 16.86 50.74
C TRP A 82 -15.22 17.37 50.05
N CYS A 83 -16.10 18.07 50.79
CA CYS A 83 -17.32 18.68 50.25
C CYS A 83 -17.84 19.78 51.19
N ASP A 84 -18.84 20.52 50.73
CA ASP A 84 -19.49 21.56 51.56
C ASP A 84 -20.43 20.95 52.60
N SER A 85 -21.17 19.90 52.23
CA SER A 85 -22.07 19.17 53.12
C SER A 85 -22.24 17.72 52.67
N ALA A 86 -22.63 16.83 53.58
CA ALA A 86 -22.89 15.43 53.25
C ALA A 86 -23.94 14.79 54.17
N TYR A 87 -24.55 13.73 53.63
CA TYR A 87 -25.28 12.74 54.41
C TYR A 87 -24.37 11.53 54.58
N PHE A 88 -24.02 11.22 55.83
CA PHE A 88 -23.19 10.08 56.18
C PHE A 88 -24.03 8.97 56.80
N TYR A 89 -24.12 7.83 56.11
CA TYR A 89 -24.86 6.63 56.52
C TYR A 89 -23.87 5.61 57.09
N GLN A 90 -23.70 5.61 58.43
CA GLN A 90 -22.73 4.74 59.09
C GLN A 90 -23.09 3.26 58.96
N ALA A 91 -24.38 2.90 58.96
CA ALA A 91 -24.84 1.53 58.86
C ALA A 91 -24.50 0.89 57.51
N SER A 92 -24.71 1.61 56.40
CA SER A 92 -24.40 1.17 55.06
C SER A 92 -22.98 1.53 54.62
N ASN A 93 -22.19 2.19 55.47
CA ASN A 93 -20.86 2.70 55.18
C ASN A 93 -20.81 3.52 53.87
N SER A 94 -21.75 4.47 53.75
CA SER A 94 -21.87 5.27 52.52
C SER A 94 -22.02 6.76 52.78
N VAL A 95 -21.68 7.60 51.78
CA VAL A 95 -21.72 9.05 51.86
C VAL A 95 -22.39 9.62 50.61
N LYS A 96 -23.33 10.57 50.81
CA LYS A 96 -23.82 11.46 49.75
C LYS A 96 -23.24 12.84 50.01
N ALA A 97 -22.33 13.27 49.14
CA ALA A 97 -21.59 14.52 49.24
C ALA A 97 -22.17 15.58 48.30
N PHE A 98 -22.29 16.81 48.75
CA PHE A 98 -22.88 17.94 48.03
C PHE A 98 -21.98 19.17 48.08
N GLY A 99 -21.85 19.84 46.95
CA GLY A 99 -21.13 21.10 46.81
C GLY A 99 -19.61 20.94 46.81
N HIS A 100 -18.94 21.46 45.79
CA HIS A 100 -17.49 21.49 45.64
C HIS A 100 -16.80 20.15 46.00
N VAL A 101 -17.43 19.03 45.63
CA VAL A 101 -16.91 17.70 45.97
C VAL A 101 -15.54 17.51 45.32
N ARG A 102 -14.57 17.10 46.13
CA ARG A 102 -13.22 16.80 45.69
C ARG A 102 -12.77 15.49 46.33
N PHE A 103 -12.38 14.53 45.47
CA PHE A 103 -11.80 13.27 45.89
C PHE A 103 -10.34 13.17 45.44
N ARG A 104 -9.47 12.62 46.28
CA ARG A 104 -8.07 12.32 45.95
C ARG A 104 -7.69 10.93 46.42
N GLN A 105 -6.88 10.26 45.61
CA GLN A 105 -6.29 8.99 45.94
C GLN A 105 -4.83 8.97 45.50
N GLY A 106 -3.91 8.92 46.46
CA GLY A 106 -2.49 9.12 46.23
C GLY A 106 -2.20 10.48 45.58
N ASP A 107 -1.04 10.58 44.92
CA ASP A 107 -0.58 11.84 44.27
C ASP A 107 -1.02 11.96 42.81
N THR A 108 -1.59 10.91 42.23
CA THR A 108 -1.82 10.82 40.79
C THR A 108 -3.28 10.94 40.37
N LEU A 109 -4.22 10.73 41.29
CA LEU A 109 -5.65 10.77 41.00
C LEU A 109 -6.36 11.88 41.77
N SER A 110 -7.10 12.71 41.07
CA SER A 110 -8.05 13.67 41.64
C SER A 110 -9.35 13.70 40.82
N LEU A 111 -10.49 13.75 41.52
CA LEU A 111 -11.80 13.89 40.91
C LEU A 111 -12.50 15.08 41.59
N THR A 112 -13.20 15.91 40.79
CA THR A 112 -14.03 17.02 41.26
C THR A 112 -15.40 16.97 40.63
N CYS A 113 -16.47 17.31 41.38
CA CYS A 113 -17.85 17.34 40.89
C CYS A 113 -18.74 18.18 41.82
N GLU A 114 -20.01 18.37 41.49
CA GLU A 114 -20.97 19.05 42.36
C GLU A 114 -21.69 18.08 43.31
N TYR A 115 -21.82 16.79 42.92
CA TYR A 115 -22.45 15.76 43.72
C TYR A 115 -21.69 14.44 43.61
N ALA A 116 -21.52 13.73 44.70
CA ALA A 116 -21.03 12.37 44.69
C ALA A 116 -21.78 11.47 45.69
N TYR A 117 -22.05 10.26 45.26
CA TYR A 117 -22.41 9.14 46.14
C TYR A 117 -21.21 8.20 46.21
N TYR A 118 -20.79 7.85 47.40
CA TYR A 118 -19.71 6.91 47.63
C TYR A 118 -20.17 5.75 48.50
N ASP A 119 -20.15 4.54 47.97
CA ASP A 119 -20.35 3.28 48.66
C ASP A 119 -19.00 2.73 49.15
N GLY A 120 -18.74 2.79 50.44
CA GLY A 120 -17.50 2.28 51.03
C GLY A 120 -17.40 0.78 51.06
N MET A 121 -18.52 0.03 51.03
CA MET A 121 -18.53 -1.43 51.01
C MET A 121 -18.14 -1.92 49.60
N GLY A 122 -18.76 -1.37 48.57
CA GLY A 122 -18.48 -1.67 47.17
C GLY A 122 -17.27 -0.93 46.60
N GLN A 123 -16.75 0.10 47.29
CA GLN A 123 -15.72 1.01 46.83
C GLN A 123 -16.07 1.70 45.50
N MET A 124 -17.37 1.91 45.29
CA MET A 124 -17.91 2.54 44.09
C MET A 124 -18.25 4.02 44.36
N MET A 125 -17.82 4.89 43.48
CA MET A 125 -18.17 6.31 43.51
C MET A 125 -18.99 6.67 42.28
N GLU A 126 -20.13 7.28 42.48
CA GLU A 126 -20.95 7.93 41.45
C GLU A 126 -20.75 9.46 41.58
N ALA A 127 -20.15 10.08 40.59
CA ALA A 127 -19.95 11.51 40.50
C ALA A 127 -20.87 12.11 39.44
N ARG A 128 -21.53 13.21 39.76
CA ARG A 128 -22.52 13.87 38.88
C ARG A 128 -22.29 15.38 38.85
N ARG A 129 -22.60 15.96 37.69
CA ARG A 129 -22.53 17.40 37.39
C ARG A 129 -21.11 17.94 37.40
N LYS A 130 -20.64 18.39 36.24
CA LYS A 130 -19.32 18.99 36.02
C LYS A 130 -18.18 18.13 36.56
N VAL A 131 -18.18 16.87 36.21
CA VAL A 131 -17.19 15.91 36.68
C VAL A 131 -15.89 16.07 35.93
N TRP A 132 -14.80 16.23 36.68
CA TRP A 132 -13.44 16.26 36.17
C TRP A 132 -12.60 15.21 36.91
N LEU A 133 -12.19 14.18 36.17
CA LEU A 133 -11.24 13.20 36.66
C LEU A 133 -9.86 13.50 36.06
N LYS A 134 -8.90 13.78 36.90
CA LYS A 134 -7.50 13.93 36.48
C LYS A 134 -6.69 12.76 37.01
N HIS A 135 -6.02 12.06 36.07
CA HIS A 135 -5.10 10.99 36.41
C HIS A 135 -3.77 11.20 35.66
N ARG A 136 -2.70 11.50 36.44
CA ARG A 136 -1.37 11.84 35.92
C ARG A 136 -1.47 13.03 34.92
N GLY A 137 -1.27 12.77 33.60
CA GLY A 137 -1.35 13.80 32.56
C GLY A 137 -2.67 13.84 31.78
N GLN A 138 -3.59 12.91 32.06
CA GLN A 138 -4.89 12.81 31.38
C GLN A 138 -5.99 13.48 32.19
N THR A 139 -6.98 14.05 31.49
CA THR A 139 -8.18 14.63 32.11
C THR A 139 -9.41 14.08 31.39
N LEU A 140 -10.35 13.51 32.14
CA LEU A 140 -11.65 13.06 31.66
C LEU A 140 -12.73 14.04 32.20
N ASN A 141 -13.53 14.57 31.29
CA ASN A 141 -14.64 15.50 31.58
C ASN A 141 -15.96 14.87 31.16
N THR A 142 -16.95 14.90 32.05
CA THR A 142 -18.31 14.42 31.77
C THR A 142 -19.28 15.01 32.80
N ASP A 143 -20.58 14.84 32.57
CA ASP A 143 -21.58 15.21 33.60
C ASP A 143 -21.96 14.03 34.50
N SER A 144 -21.64 12.80 34.08
CA SER A 144 -21.96 11.56 34.82
C SER A 144 -20.77 10.61 34.76
N LEU A 145 -20.14 10.28 35.88
CA LEU A 145 -19.01 9.36 36.00
C LEU A 145 -19.23 8.36 37.11
N ASN A 146 -18.97 7.11 36.84
CA ASN A 146 -18.86 6.06 37.82
C ASN A 146 -17.39 5.65 37.95
N TYR A 147 -16.89 5.58 39.19
CA TYR A 147 -15.51 5.19 39.48
C TYR A 147 -15.47 4.01 40.45
N ASP A 148 -15.05 2.86 39.91
CA ASP A 148 -14.77 1.66 40.70
C ASP A 148 -13.32 1.71 41.21
N ARG A 149 -13.16 1.93 42.51
CA ARG A 149 -11.85 2.01 43.15
C ARG A 149 -11.19 0.65 43.33
N LEU A 150 -11.98 -0.42 43.42
CA LEU A 150 -11.44 -1.78 43.63
C LEU A 150 -10.68 -2.25 42.37
N TYR A 151 -11.21 -1.96 41.19
CA TYR A 151 -10.63 -2.33 39.90
C TYR A 151 -9.95 -1.16 39.17
N ASN A 152 -9.97 0.03 39.75
CA ASN A 152 -9.43 1.27 39.16
C ASN A 152 -10.01 1.58 37.77
N TYR A 153 -11.33 1.42 37.62
CA TYR A 153 -12.06 1.77 36.40
C TYR A 153 -12.92 3.01 36.57
N ALA A 154 -12.80 3.95 35.64
CA ALA A 154 -13.72 5.06 35.50
C ALA A 154 -14.51 4.91 34.21
N PHE A 155 -15.85 5.05 34.22
CA PHE A 155 -16.68 4.96 33.05
C PHE A 155 -17.82 5.98 33.07
N PHE A 156 -18.24 6.40 31.87
CA PHE A 156 -19.36 7.32 31.63
C PHE A 156 -20.26 6.78 30.51
N GLU A 157 -21.54 7.15 30.54
CA GLU A 157 -22.58 6.65 29.63
C GLU A 157 -23.38 7.78 28.94
N GLU A 158 -23.19 9.02 29.34
CA GLU A 158 -23.94 10.20 28.88
C GLU A 158 -23.04 11.24 28.17
N GLY A 159 -22.02 10.72 27.46
CA GLY A 159 -21.05 11.55 26.79
C GLY A 159 -19.91 12.02 27.68
N GLY A 160 -18.71 12.05 27.08
CA GLY A 160 -17.49 12.47 27.78
C GLY A 160 -16.36 12.87 26.84
N THR A 161 -15.39 13.53 27.44
CA THR A 161 -14.19 14.00 26.74
C THR A 161 -12.96 13.61 27.51
N LEU A 162 -12.09 12.78 26.89
CA LEU A 162 -10.73 12.51 27.38
C LEU A 162 -9.73 13.44 26.69
N VAL A 163 -8.91 14.12 27.48
CA VAL A 163 -7.78 14.94 27.01
C VAL A 163 -6.48 14.28 27.47
N ASP A 164 -5.59 13.98 26.52
CA ASP A 164 -4.26 13.42 26.75
C ASP A 164 -3.22 14.25 25.99
N GLY A 165 -2.56 15.16 26.69
CA GLY A 165 -1.68 16.16 26.07
C GLY A 165 -2.43 17.02 25.05
N LYS A 166 -2.06 16.90 23.77
CA LYS A 166 -2.71 17.60 22.65
C LYS A 166 -3.85 16.79 22.00
N SER A 167 -4.03 15.55 22.40
CA SER A 167 -5.10 14.70 21.89
C SER A 167 -6.38 14.93 22.70
N LYS A 168 -7.48 15.17 21.99
CA LYS A 168 -8.84 15.29 22.52
C LYS A 168 -9.73 14.24 21.89
N LEU A 169 -10.34 13.38 22.73
CA LEU A 169 -11.24 12.33 22.34
C LEU A 169 -12.63 12.60 22.93
N VAL A 170 -13.67 12.49 22.10
CA VAL A 170 -15.08 12.65 22.49
C VAL A 170 -15.82 11.38 22.08
N ALA A 171 -16.72 10.89 22.93
CA ALA A 171 -17.56 9.74 22.68
C ALA A 171 -18.83 9.79 23.54
N ASP A 172 -19.87 9.04 23.16
CA ASP A 172 -21.10 8.96 23.95
C ASP A 172 -20.92 8.05 25.17
N TRP A 173 -20.14 6.98 25.03
CA TRP A 173 -19.79 6.06 26.11
C TRP A 173 -18.28 5.87 26.18
N GLY A 174 -17.73 5.74 27.37
CA GLY A 174 -16.31 5.50 27.53
C GLY A 174 -15.91 4.91 28.87
N GLN A 175 -14.82 4.14 28.84
CA GLN A 175 -14.21 3.51 30.00
C GLN A 175 -12.71 3.74 29.98
N TYR A 176 -12.14 4.05 31.14
CA TYR A 176 -10.71 4.25 31.33
C TYR A 176 -10.20 3.42 32.52
N ASN A 177 -9.25 2.56 32.27
CA ASN A 177 -8.54 1.82 33.32
C ASN A 177 -7.31 2.62 33.77
N LEU A 178 -7.28 2.99 35.03
CA LEU A 178 -6.24 3.85 35.59
C LEU A 178 -4.89 3.12 35.77
N ASP A 179 -4.93 1.81 36.00
CA ASP A 179 -3.72 0.98 36.20
C ASP A 179 -3.00 0.72 34.87
N THR A 180 -3.74 0.20 33.87
CA THR A 180 -3.18 -0.12 32.56
C THR A 180 -3.04 1.08 31.65
N ARG A 181 -3.79 2.16 31.92
CA ARG A 181 -3.88 3.40 31.14
C ARG A 181 -4.49 3.16 29.75
N GLN A 182 -5.29 2.11 29.64
CA GLN A 182 -6.06 1.77 28.45
C GLN A 182 -7.49 2.29 28.59
N SER A 183 -8.04 2.75 27.49
CA SER A 183 -9.41 3.21 27.39
C SER A 183 -10.11 2.59 26.20
N VAL A 184 -11.43 2.48 26.32
CA VAL A 184 -12.31 2.09 25.22
C VAL A 184 -13.47 3.07 25.15
N PHE A 185 -13.87 3.42 23.93
CA PHE A 185 -14.91 4.37 23.64
C PHE A 185 -15.84 3.82 22.58
N TYR A 186 -17.13 4.03 22.76
CA TYR A 186 -18.18 3.59 21.85
C TYR A 186 -19.08 4.73 21.46
N TYR A 187 -19.63 4.63 20.26
CA TYR A 187 -20.60 5.50 19.66
C TYR A 187 -20.12 6.94 19.44
N ASN A 188 -20.23 7.38 18.19
CA ASN A 188 -19.85 8.74 17.75
C ASN A 188 -18.43 9.16 18.18
N VAL A 189 -17.50 8.20 18.20
CA VAL A 189 -16.14 8.44 18.67
C VAL A 189 -15.40 9.36 17.72
N ARG A 190 -14.89 10.46 18.25
CA ARG A 190 -14.06 11.41 17.52
C ARG A 190 -12.83 11.77 18.32
N MET A 191 -11.66 11.42 17.79
CA MET A 191 -10.39 11.79 18.38
C MET A 191 -9.67 12.79 17.47
N ARG A 192 -9.17 13.87 18.04
CA ARG A 192 -8.36 14.88 17.36
C ARG A 192 -7.02 14.98 18.05
N SER A 193 -5.92 14.85 17.29
CA SER A 193 -4.56 15.14 17.72
C SER A 193 -4.00 16.38 16.98
N ASP A 194 -2.73 16.71 17.15
CA ASP A 194 -2.09 17.81 16.41
C ASP A 194 -2.21 17.69 14.89
N LYS A 195 -2.11 16.47 14.36
CA LYS A 195 -1.98 16.20 12.93
C LYS A 195 -3.11 15.37 12.37
N SER A 196 -3.85 14.65 13.22
CA SER A 196 -4.84 13.69 12.74
C SER A 196 -6.20 13.86 13.39
N VAL A 197 -7.23 13.45 12.67
CA VAL A 197 -8.61 13.31 13.15
C VAL A 197 -9.06 11.90 12.85
N ILE A 198 -9.50 11.18 13.88
CA ILE A 198 -10.10 9.85 13.79
C ILE A 198 -11.60 9.98 14.04
N SER A 199 -12.42 9.37 13.20
CA SER A 199 -13.87 9.22 13.41
C SER A 199 -14.22 7.75 13.23
N THR A 200 -14.86 7.15 14.23
CA THR A 200 -15.17 5.71 14.26
C THR A 200 -16.34 5.44 15.19
N ASP A 201 -16.87 4.23 15.13
CA ASP A 201 -17.85 3.75 16.09
C ASP A 201 -17.21 3.27 17.40
N THR A 202 -16.08 2.58 17.31
CA THR A 202 -15.36 2.03 18.44
C THR A 202 -13.87 2.38 18.39
N LEU A 203 -13.31 2.84 19.50
CA LEU A 203 -11.90 3.19 19.64
C LEU A 203 -11.33 2.64 20.93
N TYR A 204 -10.28 1.82 20.83
CA TYR A 204 -9.40 1.49 21.95
C TYR A 204 -8.19 2.41 21.91
N TYR A 205 -7.86 3.03 23.03
CA TYR A 205 -6.73 3.97 23.08
C TYR A 205 -5.83 3.70 24.28
N ASP A 206 -4.55 3.48 24.03
CA ASP A 206 -3.52 3.34 25.06
C ASP A 206 -2.79 4.68 25.21
N THR A 207 -3.05 5.38 26.33
CA THR A 207 -2.46 6.71 26.60
C THR A 207 -0.96 6.66 26.90
N ARG A 208 -0.40 5.48 27.19
CA ARG A 208 1.02 5.27 27.43
C ARG A 208 1.81 5.23 26.12
N THR A 209 1.29 4.50 25.13
CA THR A 209 1.95 4.28 23.83
C THR A 209 1.44 5.23 22.76
N SER A 210 0.33 5.92 22.99
CA SER A 210 -0.41 6.75 22.03
C SER A 210 -0.91 5.95 20.83
N MET A 211 -1.18 4.63 21.05
CA MET A 211 -1.73 3.74 20.06
C MET A 211 -3.25 3.76 20.11
N ALA A 212 -3.87 4.05 18.98
CA ALA A 212 -5.30 3.97 18.76
C ALA A 212 -5.60 2.70 17.93
N HIS A 213 -6.52 1.85 18.38
CA HIS A 213 -7.10 0.77 17.61
C HIS A 213 -8.52 1.16 17.25
N VAL A 214 -8.71 1.42 15.97
CA VAL A 214 -9.96 1.91 15.35
C VAL A 214 -10.72 0.71 14.83
N VAL A 215 -11.97 0.54 15.27
CA VAL A 215 -12.81 -0.61 14.88
C VAL A 215 -14.21 -0.11 14.53
N GLY A 216 -14.73 -0.57 13.42
CA GLY A 216 -16.09 -0.29 12.99
C GLY A 216 -16.19 0.07 11.51
N PRO A 217 -17.36 -0.17 10.90
CA PRO A 217 -17.59 0.13 9.51
C PRO A 217 -17.49 1.66 9.28
N ASN A 218 -16.95 2.04 8.12
CA ASN A 218 -16.80 3.44 7.72
C ASN A 218 -15.91 4.30 8.63
N SER A 219 -15.00 3.67 9.36
CA SER A 219 -14.02 4.42 10.15
C SER A 219 -13.10 5.23 9.25
N LYS A 220 -12.78 6.45 9.68
CA LYS A 220 -12.01 7.42 8.92
C LYS A 220 -10.88 7.99 9.77
N ILE A 221 -9.68 7.98 9.20
CA ILE A 221 -8.50 8.66 9.78
C ILE A 221 -8.04 9.71 8.76
N THR A 222 -7.96 10.96 9.16
CA THR A 222 -7.45 12.04 8.31
C THR A 222 -6.14 12.55 8.92
N SER A 223 -5.07 12.58 8.16
CA SER A 223 -3.75 13.07 8.60
C SER A 223 -2.98 13.67 7.43
N ASP A 224 -2.38 14.86 7.63
CA ASP A 224 -1.51 15.55 6.67
C ASP A 224 -2.08 15.61 5.22
N GLY A 225 -3.41 15.78 5.08
CA GLY A 225 -4.09 15.86 3.78
C GLY A 225 -4.46 14.51 3.17
N SER A 226 -4.03 13.42 3.77
CA SER A 226 -4.43 12.06 3.40
C SER A 226 -5.63 11.58 4.21
N VAL A 227 -6.43 10.74 3.60
CA VAL A 227 -7.63 10.14 4.22
C VAL A 227 -7.51 8.62 4.14
N VAL A 228 -7.68 7.97 5.27
CA VAL A 228 -7.77 6.51 5.37
C VAL A 228 -9.20 6.10 5.65
N HIS A 229 -9.73 5.19 4.86
CA HIS A 229 -11.00 4.50 5.06
C HIS A 229 -10.70 3.06 5.44
N THR A 230 -11.20 2.62 6.59
CA THR A 230 -10.88 1.30 7.15
C THR A 230 -12.00 0.79 8.04
N ASN A 231 -12.02 -0.52 8.28
CA ASN A 231 -12.90 -1.13 9.27
C ASN A 231 -12.12 -1.61 10.51
N ASP A 232 -10.80 -1.73 10.38
CA ASP A 232 -9.90 -2.17 11.44
C ASP A 232 -8.50 -1.59 11.22
N ALA A 233 -8.04 -0.74 12.14
CA ALA A 233 -6.74 -0.09 12.03
C ALA A 233 -6.08 0.16 13.38
N TYR A 234 -4.78 -0.05 13.43
CA TYR A 234 -3.92 0.44 14.49
C TYR A 234 -3.17 1.68 13.98
N TYR A 235 -3.31 2.78 14.68
CA TYR A 235 -2.69 4.05 14.35
C TYR A 235 -1.98 4.67 15.54
N ASN A 236 -0.72 5.04 15.40
CA ASN A 236 0.02 5.74 16.43
C ASN A 236 -0.03 7.26 16.19
N THR A 237 -0.68 7.98 17.08
CA THR A 237 -0.94 9.43 16.94
C THR A 237 0.31 10.31 17.05
N LYS A 238 1.45 9.75 17.48
CA LYS A 238 2.74 10.47 17.61
C LYS A 238 3.69 10.19 16.45
N THR A 239 3.76 8.92 16.03
CA THR A 239 4.75 8.46 15.04
C THR A 239 4.18 8.33 13.62
N ASP A 240 2.86 8.49 13.45
CA ASP A 240 2.13 8.29 12.20
C ASP A 240 2.26 6.86 11.63
N LEU A 241 2.64 5.88 12.46
CA LEU A 241 2.65 4.47 12.06
C LEU A 241 1.21 3.98 11.96
N ALA A 242 0.85 3.40 10.79
CA ALA A 242 -0.47 2.82 10.57
C ALA A 242 -0.37 1.36 10.12
N ARG A 243 -1.28 0.54 10.64
CA ARG A 243 -1.51 -0.85 10.21
C ARG A 243 -2.99 -1.01 9.96
N LEU A 244 -3.37 -1.21 8.71
CA LEU A 244 -4.75 -1.24 8.25
C LEU A 244 -5.09 -2.65 7.80
N TYR A 245 -6.21 -3.15 8.22
CA TYR A 245 -6.69 -4.50 7.93
C TYR A 245 -8.09 -4.45 7.30
N GLY A 246 -8.51 -5.55 6.66
CA GLY A 246 -9.87 -5.68 6.18
C GLY A 246 -10.22 -4.79 4.99
N ARG A 247 -9.42 -4.81 3.92
CA ARG A 247 -9.66 -4.07 2.67
C ARG A 247 -9.77 -2.56 2.90
N SER A 248 -8.70 -1.98 3.32
CA SER A 248 -8.60 -0.55 3.59
C SER A 248 -8.14 0.25 2.38
N MET A 249 -8.51 1.53 2.35
CA MET A 249 -8.09 2.50 1.34
C MET A 249 -7.41 3.69 2.01
N MET A 250 -6.28 4.09 1.47
CA MET A 250 -5.63 5.38 1.78
C MET A 250 -5.60 6.22 0.52
N GLU A 251 -6.04 7.47 0.60
CA GLU A 251 -6.03 8.39 -0.53
C GLU A 251 -5.61 9.81 -0.14
N ASP A 252 -5.03 10.49 -1.09
CA ASP A 252 -4.86 11.93 -1.11
C ASP A 252 -5.53 12.53 -2.37
N LYS A 253 -5.22 13.79 -2.71
CA LYS A 253 -5.82 14.46 -3.88
C LYS A 253 -5.47 13.78 -5.21
N GLN A 254 -4.28 13.19 -5.31
CA GLN A 254 -3.71 12.69 -6.56
C GLN A 254 -3.55 11.19 -6.60
N LYS A 255 -3.40 10.56 -5.45
CA LYS A 255 -3.05 9.14 -5.34
C LYS A 255 -3.98 8.40 -4.41
N SER A 256 -4.18 7.11 -4.70
CA SER A 256 -4.88 6.23 -3.78
C SER A 256 -4.25 4.83 -3.79
N ILE A 257 -4.32 4.17 -2.65
CA ILE A 257 -3.93 2.77 -2.51
C ILE A 257 -5.01 2.01 -1.76
N VAL A 258 -5.35 0.84 -2.28
CA VAL A 258 -6.29 -0.10 -1.66
C VAL A 258 -5.61 -1.44 -1.51
N GLY A 259 -5.78 -2.11 -0.38
CA GLY A 259 -5.24 -3.44 -0.13
C GLY A 259 -5.96 -4.17 0.99
N ASP A 260 -5.81 -5.48 1.06
CA ASP A 260 -6.41 -6.28 2.15
C ASP A 260 -5.67 -6.03 3.48
N THR A 261 -4.37 -5.73 3.40
CA THR A 261 -3.55 -5.25 4.52
C THR A 261 -2.59 -4.17 4.02
N LEU A 262 -2.58 -3.02 4.67
CA LEU A 262 -1.65 -1.93 4.39
C LEU A 262 -0.87 -1.59 5.66
N LEU A 263 0.45 -1.60 5.58
CA LEU A 263 1.37 -1.23 6.65
C LEU A 263 2.13 0.02 6.21
N TYR A 264 1.89 1.13 6.88
CA TYR A 264 2.51 2.41 6.58
C TYR A 264 3.48 2.83 7.68
N THR A 265 4.67 3.24 7.29
CA THR A 265 5.68 3.83 8.18
C THR A 265 6.22 5.09 7.54
N LYS A 266 6.02 6.22 8.19
CA LYS A 266 6.50 7.53 7.72
C LYS A 266 8.03 7.51 7.58
N ASN A 267 8.55 7.95 6.44
CA ASN A 267 9.97 7.95 6.09
C ASN A 267 10.64 6.56 6.19
N GLY A 268 9.90 5.49 6.02
CA GLY A 268 10.40 4.13 6.14
C GLY A 268 9.73 3.16 5.18
N ASP A 269 9.82 1.88 5.52
CA ASP A 269 9.24 0.81 4.72
C ASP A 269 7.73 0.71 4.92
N SER A 270 7.00 0.72 3.80
CA SER A 270 5.56 0.52 3.72
C SER A 270 5.24 -0.69 2.86
N TYR A 271 4.21 -1.44 3.23
CA TYR A 271 3.84 -2.68 2.54
C TYR A 271 2.34 -2.72 2.27
N GLY A 272 1.99 -3.30 1.13
CA GLY A 272 0.62 -3.65 0.77
C GLY A 272 0.53 -5.14 0.45
N TYR A 273 -0.49 -5.81 0.97
CA TYR A 273 -0.73 -7.24 0.76
C TYR A 273 -2.18 -7.50 0.37
N GLY A 274 -2.35 -8.43 -0.57
CA GLY A 274 -3.64 -8.93 -1.04
C GLY A 274 -4.39 -7.92 -1.91
N ARG A 275 -4.51 -8.21 -3.20
CA ARG A 275 -5.26 -7.41 -4.19
C ARG A 275 -4.98 -5.91 -4.08
N VAL A 276 -3.70 -5.55 -4.03
CA VAL A 276 -3.28 -4.16 -3.92
C VAL A 276 -3.55 -3.45 -5.23
N ILE A 277 -4.19 -2.28 -5.15
CA ILE A 277 -4.44 -1.37 -6.27
C ILE A 277 -3.88 -0.01 -5.88
N TYR A 278 -2.87 0.43 -6.58
CA TYR A 278 -2.33 1.78 -6.47
C TYR A 278 -2.71 2.58 -7.71
N VAL A 279 -3.30 3.74 -7.52
CA VAL A 279 -3.72 4.66 -8.59
C VAL A 279 -2.99 5.99 -8.45
N ASP A 280 -2.39 6.46 -9.52
CA ASP A 280 -1.86 7.80 -9.67
C ASP A 280 -2.71 8.55 -10.71
N LYS A 281 -3.60 9.43 -10.21
CA LYS A 281 -4.55 10.19 -11.03
C LYS A 281 -3.86 11.25 -11.90
N GLU A 282 -2.76 11.81 -11.41
CA GLU A 282 -1.99 12.83 -12.11
C GLU A 282 -1.31 12.24 -13.34
N ASN A 283 -0.62 11.12 -13.17
CA ASN A 283 0.08 10.43 -14.25
C ASN A 283 -0.82 9.45 -15.03
N LYS A 284 -2.11 9.35 -14.67
CA LYS A 284 -3.10 8.48 -15.32
C LYS A 284 -2.64 7.03 -15.40
N ASN A 285 -2.11 6.50 -14.32
CA ASN A 285 -1.67 5.11 -14.25
C ASN A 285 -2.18 4.39 -13.00
N GLU A 286 -2.20 3.07 -13.08
CA GLU A 286 -2.60 2.17 -12.02
C GLU A 286 -1.64 0.99 -11.97
N LEU A 287 -1.31 0.53 -10.75
CA LEU A 287 -0.51 -0.66 -10.51
C LEU A 287 -1.31 -1.64 -9.64
N ASN A 288 -1.55 -2.84 -10.15
CA ASN A 288 -2.20 -3.92 -9.43
C ASN A 288 -1.18 -5.01 -9.10
N CYS A 289 -1.24 -5.56 -7.88
CA CYS A 289 -0.39 -6.68 -7.47
C CYS A 289 -0.92 -7.31 -6.18
N ASP A 290 -0.33 -8.44 -5.77
CA ASP A 290 -0.67 -9.04 -4.47
C ASP A 290 0.32 -8.66 -3.36
N VAL A 291 1.51 -8.21 -3.73
CA VAL A 291 2.53 -7.72 -2.79
C VAL A 291 3.16 -6.45 -3.33
N LEU A 292 3.05 -5.38 -2.56
CA LEU A 292 3.67 -4.08 -2.81
C LEU A 292 4.58 -3.71 -1.66
N HIS A 293 5.75 -3.20 -1.95
CA HIS A 293 6.66 -2.57 -1.02
C HIS A 293 7.10 -1.20 -1.55
N TYR A 294 7.20 -0.23 -0.67
CA TYR A 294 7.78 1.07 -0.97
C TYR A 294 8.49 1.63 0.25
N ASN A 295 9.72 2.11 0.06
CA ASN A 295 10.48 2.82 1.08
C ASN A 295 10.53 4.31 0.72
N GLU A 296 9.90 5.14 1.54
CA GLU A 296 9.75 6.57 1.29
C GLU A 296 11.10 7.32 1.34
N ALA A 297 12.02 6.89 2.22
CA ALA A 297 13.32 7.54 2.40
C ALA A 297 14.28 7.27 1.22
N THR A 298 14.24 6.07 0.65
CA THR A 298 15.13 5.67 -0.45
C THR A 298 14.47 5.80 -1.82
N GLY A 299 13.14 5.93 -1.87
CA GLY A 299 12.36 5.92 -3.11
C GLY A 299 12.43 4.60 -3.87
N TYR A 300 12.86 3.52 -3.21
CA TYR A 300 12.85 2.17 -3.76
C TYR A 300 11.52 1.50 -3.46
N GLY A 301 10.97 0.81 -4.47
CA GLY A 301 9.78 0.00 -4.31
C GLY A 301 9.78 -1.21 -5.22
N TYR A 302 8.93 -2.18 -4.89
CA TYR A 302 8.66 -3.30 -5.78
C TYR A 302 7.22 -3.77 -5.66
N ALA A 303 6.70 -4.28 -6.78
CA ALA A 303 5.42 -4.97 -6.86
C ALA A 303 5.64 -6.36 -7.46
N THR A 304 5.00 -7.38 -6.90
CA THR A 304 5.13 -8.77 -7.37
C THR A 304 3.84 -9.56 -7.12
N ARG A 305 3.78 -10.74 -7.70
CA ARG A 305 2.59 -11.60 -7.75
C ARG A 305 1.44 -10.90 -8.46
N ASN A 306 1.20 -11.33 -9.69
CA ASN A 306 0.18 -10.75 -10.57
C ASN A 306 0.36 -9.24 -10.81
N ALA A 307 1.61 -8.76 -10.88
CA ALA A 307 1.89 -7.35 -11.08
C ALA A 307 1.46 -6.90 -12.48
N VAL A 308 0.57 -5.93 -12.57
CA VAL A 308 0.08 -5.33 -13.81
C VAL A 308 0.11 -3.83 -13.69
N MET A 309 0.79 -3.18 -14.61
CA MET A 309 0.71 -1.74 -14.82
C MET A 309 -0.36 -1.43 -15.87
N LYS A 310 -1.15 -0.40 -15.63
CA LYS A 310 -2.14 0.13 -16.58
C LYS A 310 -1.86 1.60 -16.82
N ASP A 311 -1.84 1.99 -18.08
CA ASP A 311 -1.66 3.38 -18.51
C ASP A 311 -2.90 3.83 -19.29
N PHE A 312 -3.54 4.89 -18.81
CA PHE A 312 -4.76 5.50 -19.38
C PHE A 312 -4.48 6.79 -20.14
N SER A 313 -3.22 7.15 -20.35
CA SER A 313 -2.82 8.45 -20.90
C SER A 313 -3.20 8.65 -22.37
N GLN A 314 -3.41 7.58 -23.14
CA GLN A 314 -3.54 7.59 -24.60
C GLN A 314 -4.93 7.14 -25.12
N GLY A 315 -6.00 7.32 -24.38
CA GLY A 315 -7.37 6.97 -24.80
C GLY A 315 -7.72 5.50 -24.55
N ASP A 316 -7.02 4.55 -25.17
CA ASP A 316 -7.12 3.13 -24.85
C ASP A 316 -6.13 2.75 -23.75
N THR A 317 -6.52 1.83 -22.87
CA THR A 317 -5.68 1.36 -21.78
C THR A 317 -4.59 0.41 -22.26
N LEU A 318 -3.34 0.75 -21.95
CA LEU A 318 -2.22 -0.17 -22.08
C LEU A 318 -2.08 -1.00 -20.79
N TYR A 319 -2.14 -2.31 -20.91
CA TYR A 319 -1.89 -3.27 -19.84
C TYR A 319 -0.51 -3.88 -20.02
N ALA A 320 0.32 -3.88 -18.98
CA ALA A 320 1.64 -4.51 -19.00
C ALA A 320 1.83 -5.37 -17.76
N HIS A 321 2.05 -6.67 -17.97
CA HIS A 321 2.35 -7.66 -16.93
C HIS A 321 3.82 -8.02 -16.91
N ALA A 322 4.35 -8.27 -15.71
CA ALA A 322 5.66 -8.86 -15.48
C ALA A 322 5.65 -9.67 -14.17
N ASP A 323 6.58 -10.61 -13.99
CA ASP A 323 6.72 -11.37 -12.74
C ASP A 323 6.99 -10.42 -11.54
N SER A 324 7.72 -9.32 -11.79
CA SER A 324 7.94 -8.25 -10.81
C SER A 324 8.19 -6.90 -11.47
N VAL A 325 7.76 -5.84 -10.79
CA VAL A 325 8.01 -4.44 -11.17
C VAL A 325 8.80 -3.79 -10.05
N LYS A 326 9.93 -3.15 -10.35
CA LYS A 326 10.76 -2.44 -9.38
C LYS A 326 10.86 -0.97 -9.76
N LEU A 327 10.71 -0.11 -8.75
CA LEU A 327 10.83 1.34 -8.87
C LEU A 327 12.11 1.80 -8.17
N TYR A 328 12.89 2.59 -8.87
CA TYR A 328 14.06 3.29 -8.32
C TYR A 328 13.87 4.80 -8.51
N THR A 329 13.98 5.56 -7.44
CA THR A 329 13.91 7.02 -7.48
C THR A 329 15.30 7.59 -7.21
N PHE A 330 15.75 8.48 -8.05
CA PHE A 330 17.05 9.15 -7.95
C PHE A 330 16.85 10.62 -7.65
N ASN A 331 17.82 11.24 -6.99
CA ASN A 331 17.81 12.66 -6.62
C ASN A 331 16.54 13.04 -5.83
N ILE A 332 16.17 12.22 -4.85
CA ILE A 332 14.99 12.45 -4.00
C ILE A 332 15.09 13.82 -3.33
N ASN A 333 13.98 14.55 -3.26
CA ASN A 333 13.88 15.90 -2.68
C ASN A 333 14.72 16.97 -3.40
N THR A 334 15.02 16.79 -4.68
CA THR A 334 15.64 17.81 -5.53
C THR A 334 14.76 18.07 -6.76
N ASP A 335 14.98 19.21 -7.41
CA ASP A 335 14.28 19.58 -8.66
C ASP A 335 14.64 18.66 -9.84
N SER A 336 15.71 17.88 -9.72
CA SER A 336 16.18 16.93 -10.73
C SER A 336 15.78 15.48 -10.44
N VAL A 337 14.73 15.26 -9.66
CA VAL A 337 14.21 13.92 -9.36
C VAL A 337 13.78 13.19 -10.63
N TYR A 338 14.23 11.94 -10.77
CA TYR A 338 13.78 11.06 -11.85
C TYR A 338 13.60 9.62 -11.35
N ARG A 339 12.86 8.82 -12.13
CA ARG A 339 12.51 7.45 -11.76
C ARG A 339 12.87 6.47 -12.87
N LYS A 340 13.29 5.26 -12.46
CA LYS A 340 13.40 4.12 -13.35
C LYS A 340 12.46 3.02 -12.88
N VAL A 341 11.62 2.57 -13.79
CA VAL A 341 10.72 1.43 -13.58
C VAL A 341 11.27 0.25 -14.35
N HIS A 342 11.52 -0.84 -13.66
CA HIS A 342 12.07 -2.08 -14.22
C HIS A 342 11.05 -3.20 -14.09
N CYS A 343 10.61 -3.73 -15.20
CA CYS A 343 9.76 -4.92 -15.30
C CYS A 343 10.64 -6.15 -15.57
N PHE A 344 10.62 -7.14 -14.70
CA PHE A 344 11.35 -8.39 -14.76
C PHE A 344 10.37 -9.53 -14.73
N TYR A 345 10.58 -10.37 -15.38
CA TYR A 345 10.71 -11.32 -16.45
C TYR A 345 9.36 -11.51 -17.11
N LYS A 346 9.32 -12.14 -18.28
CA LYS A 346 8.10 -12.51 -18.99
C LYS A 346 7.16 -11.31 -19.22
N VAL A 347 7.74 -10.18 -19.62
CA VAL A 347 6.97 -8.96 -19.87
C VAL A 347 6.05 -9.19 -21.06
N ARG A 348 4.76 -8.97 -20.85
CA ARG A 348 3.72 -9.02 -21.88
C ARG A 348 2.84 -7.79 -21.77
N ALA A 349 2.67 -7.08 -22.86
CA ALA A 349 1.86 -5.87 -22.91
C ALA A 349 0.79 -5.96 -23.98
N TYR A 350 -0.38 -5.43 -23.67
CA TYR A 350 -1.54 -5.40 -24.54
C TYR A 350 -2.24 -4.05 -24.52
N ARG A 351 -2.44 -3.49 -25.69
CA ARG A 351 -3.40 -2.47 -26.05
C ARG A 351 -3.99 -2.87 -27.41
N LYS A 352 -5.21 -2.43 -27.72
CA LYS A 352 -5.93 -2.87 -28.92
C LYS A 352 -5.11 -2.72 -30.22
N ASP A 353 -4.36 -1.64 -30.34
CA ASP A 353 -3.56 -1.30 -31.53
C ASP A 353 -2.09 -1.72 -31.44
N VAL A 354 -1.57 -2.02 -30.24
CA VAL A 354 -0.18 -2.42 -30.02
C VAL A 354 -0.05 -3.51 -28.97
N GLN A 355 0.77 -4.52 -29.26
CA GLN A 355 1.14 -5.56 -28.31
C GLN A 355 2.65 -5.71 -28.27
N ALA A 356 3.17 -6.17 -27.13
CA ALA A 356 4.60 -6.39 -26.99
C ALA A 356 4.90 -7.57 -26.07
N VAL A 357 6.00 -8.26 -26.36
CA VAL A 357 6.57 -9.31 -25.50
C VAL A 357 8.07 -9.12 -25.44
N CYS A 358 8.65 -9.22 -24.25
CA CYS A 358 10.10 -9.24 -24.03
C CYS A 358 10.42 -9.92 -22.70
N ASP A 359 11.69 -10.21 -22.45
CA ASP A 359 12.11 -10.74 -21.14
C ASP A 359 12.07 -9.67 -20.07
N SER A 360 12.60 -8.48 -20.38
CA SER A 360 12.69 -7.38 -19.42
C SER A 360 12.45 -6.03 -20.10
N LEU A 361 11.87 -5.09 -19.36
CA LEU A 361 11.59 -3.74 -19.82
C LEU A 361 12.06 -2.73 -18.77
N VAL A 362 12.65 -1.62 -19.21
CA VAL A 362 13.06 -0.50 -18.37
C VAL A 362 12.49 0.79 -18.93
N PHE A 363 11.72 1.50 -18.11
CA PHE A 363 11.34 2.89 -18.39
C PHE A 363 12.20 3.83 -17.55
N ASN A 364 12.78 4.86 -18.18
CA ASN A 364 13.57 5.91 -17.53
C ASN A 364 12.90 7.28 -17.75
N SER A 365 12.44 7.92 -16.67
CA SER A 365 11.75 9.20 -16.79
C SER A 365 12.68 10.40 -17.07
N ALA A 366 14.02 10.23 -16.90
CA ALA A 366 14.97 11.31 -17.18
C ALA A 366 15.05 11.67 -18.68
N ASP A 367 14.91 10.69 -19.56
CA ASP A 367 14.94 10.84 -21.01
C ASP A 367 13.64 10.37 -21.67
N SER A 368 12.64 10.01 -20.87
CA SER A 368 11.35 9.45 -21.29
C SER A 368 11.51 8.26 -22.24
N CYS A 369 12.51 7.41 -21.97
CA CYS A 369 12.85 6.26 -22.79
C CYS A 369 12.39 4.96 -22.17
N MET A 370 11.65 4.17 -22.92
CA MET A 370 11.30 2.78 -22.62
C MET A 370 12.21 1.87 -23.44
N THR A 371 12.92 0.96 -22.78
CA THR A 371 13.83 0.01 -23.44
C THR A 371 13.38 -1.41 -23.14
N MET A 372 13.14 -2.18 -24.18
CA MET A 372 12.83 -3.61 -24.13
C MET A 372 14.10 -4.41 -24.44
N TYR A 373 14.38 -5.41 -23.62
CA TYR A 373 15.59 -6.22 -23.66
C TYR A 373 15.27 -7.68 -23.90
N ARG A 374 16.23 -8.38 -24.50
CA ARG A 374 16.23 -9.82 -24.74
C ARG A 374 15.04 -10.26 -25.58
N ASP A 375 15.27 -10.24 -26.86
CA ASP A 375 14.35 -10.75 -27.86
C ASP A 375 12.97 -10.08 -27.85
N PRO A 376 12.93 -8.74 -27.85
CA PRO A 376 11.68 -8.01 -27.85
C PRO A 376 10.94 -8.19 -29.18
N ILE A 377 9.62 -8.34 -29.09
CA ILE A 377 8.72 -8.35 -30.23
C ILE A 377 7.62 -7.33 -29.99
N VAL A 378 7.35 -6.50 -30.99
CA VAL A 378 6.26 -5.53 -30.97
C VAL A 378 5.37 -5.74 -32.18
N TRP A 379 4.06 -5.82 -31.97
CA TRP A 379 3.06 -5.87 -33.04
C TRP A 379 2.24 -4.57 -33.07
N ASN A 380 1.96 -4.10 -34.29
CA ASN A 380 1.03 -3.01 -34.54
C ASN A 380 0.19 -3.33 -35.77
N GLY A 381 -1.06 -3.76 -35.56
CA GLY A 381 -1.90 -4.32 -36.64
C GLY A 381 -1.28 -5.59 -37.23
N ALA A 382 -1.12 -5.62 -38.55
CA ALA A 382 -0.49 -6.73 -39.29
C ALA A 382 1.05 -6.67 -39.31
N ARG A 383 1.67 -5.74 -38.57
CA ARG A 383 3.13 -5.55 -38.54
C ARG A 383 3.73 -6.12 -37.26
N GLN A 384 4.88 -6.76 -37.42
CA GLN A 384 5.72 -7.29 -36.36
C GLN A 384 7.12 -6.68 -36.46
N LEU A 385 7.67 -6.22 -35.34
CA LEU A 385 9.00 -5.63 -35.23
C LEU A 385 9.85 -6.43 -34.26
N LEU A 386 11.05 -6.79 -34.66
CA LEU A 386 12.01 -7.61 -33.93
C LEU A 386 13.36 -6.92 -33.85
N GLY A 387 14.15 -7.25 -32.85
CA GLY A 387 15.54 -6.82 -32.70
C GLY A 387 16.16 -7.35 -31.43
N GLU A 388 17.44 -7.08 -31.19
CA GLU A 388 18.07 -7.44 -29.90
C GLU A 388 17.56 -6.54 -28.78
N ARG A 389 17.27 -5.27 -29.11
CA ARG A 389 16.79 -4.26 -28.18
C ARG A 389 15.91 -3.26 -28.92
N ILE A 390 14.78 -2.90 -28.31
CA ILE A 390 13.88 -1.86 -28.86
C ILE A 390 13.77 -0.75 -27.84
N LYS A 391 14.10 0.48 -28.27
CA LYS A 391 13.95 1.70 -27.47
C LYS A 391 12.83 2.55 -28.04
N VAL A 392 11.96 3.05 -27.17
CA VAL A 392 10.86 3.96 -27.53
C VAL A 392 11.01 5.23 -26.72
N TYR A 393 11.17 6.34 -27.39
CA TYR A 393 11.29 7.66 -26.78
C TYR A 393 9.97 8.41 -26.90
N MET A 394 9.52 8.94 -25.79
CA MET A 394 8.22 9.59 -25.68
C MET A 394 8.36 11.10 -25.48
N ASN A 395 7.35 11.86 -25.91
CA ASN A 395 7.09 13.23 -25.48
C ASN A 395 5.77 13.18 -24.72
N ASP A 396 5.77 13.60 -23.46
CA ASP A 396 4.60 13.55 -22.58
C ASP A 396 3.86 12.19 -22.70
N SER A 397 2.83 12.12 -23.52
CA SER A 397 2.03 10.90 -23.69
C SER A 397 2.12 10.28 -25.10
N THR A 398 2.94 10.81 -26.01
CA THR A 398 3.05 10.33 -27.39
C THR A 398 4.44 9.82 -27.74
N ILE A 399 4.53 8.86 -28.67
CA ILE A 399 5.81 8.37 -29.17
C ILE A 399 6.42 9.42 -30.08
N ARG A 400 7.67 9.80 -29.83
CA ARG A 400 8.49 10.69 -30.66
C ARG A 400 9.27 9.91 -31.71
N TYR A 401 10.04 8.92 -31.28
CA TYR A 401 10.72 8.00 -32.18
C TYR A 401 10.99 6.66 -31.49
N ALA A 402 11.16 5.61 -32.28
CA ALA A 402 11.57 4.30 -31.83
C ALA A 402 12.89 3.90 -32.51
N HIS A 403 13.75 3.21 -31.82
CA HIS A 403 15.01 2.67 -32.30
C HIS A 403 15.10 1.19 -32.01
N VAL A 404 15.20 0.39 -33.06
CA VAL A 404 15.55 -1.03 -32.98
C VAL A 404 17.06 -1.12 -33.15
N ASP A 405 17.74 -1.48 -32.08
CA ASP A 405 19.19 -1.52 -31.98
C ASP A 405 19.63 -2.98 -32.20
N LYS A 406 20.35 -3.16 -33.28
CA LYS A 406 20.88 -4.42 -33.79
C LYS A 406 19.85 -5.45 -34.25
N GLN A 407 20.17 -6.12 -35.34
CA GLN A 407 19.38 -7.20 -35.93
C GLN A 407 17.90 -6.82 -36.16
N ALA A 408 17.66 -5.57 -36.56
CA ALA A 408 16.32 -5.08 -36.81
C ALA A 408 15.64 -5.86 -37.95
N LEU A 409 14.39 -6.30 -37.71
CA LEU A 409 13.55 -6.96 -38.71
C LEU A 409 12.10 -6.49 -38.55
N SER A 410 11.57 -5.91 -39.59
CA SER A 410 10.16 -5.53 -39.70
C SER A 410 9.47 -6.44 -40.69
N ILE A 411 8.36 -7.04 -40.30
CA ILE A 411 7.54 -7.92 -41.09
C ILE A 411 6.10 -7.41 -41.11
N GLU A 412 5.50 -7.33 -42.28
CA GLU A 412 4.10 -6.98 -42.48
C GLU A 412 3.38 -8.09 -43.25
N GLN A 413 2.38 -8.68 -42.61
CA GLN A 413 1.54 -9.69 -43.29
C GLN A 413 0.59 -8.98 -44.27
N MET A 414 0.54 -9.49 -45.50
CA MET A 414 -0.39 -8.99 -46.51
C MET A 414 -1.82 -9.47 -46.22
N ASP A 415 -2.81 -8.85 -46.85
CA ASP A 415 -4.24 -9.15 -46.66
C ASP A 415 -4.59 -10.60 -47.08
N ASP A 416 -3.80 -11.23 -47.94
CA ASP A 416 -3.99 -12.62 -48.35
C ASP A 416 -3.53 -13.63 -47.27
N GLY A 417 -2.88 -13.16 -46.19
CA GLY A 417 -2.39 -13.99 -45.09
C GLY A 417 -1.21 -14.91 -45.43
N LYS A 418 -0.69 -14.86 -46.66
CA LYS A 418 0.35 -15.77 -47.17
C LYS A 418 1.66 -15.08 -47.48
N HIS A 419 1.60 -13.86 -47.99
CA HIS A 419 2.77 -13.06 -48.34
C HIS A 419 3.12 -12.08 -47.26
N PHE A 420 4.41 -11.71 -47.17
CA PHE A 420 4.94 -10.83 -46.13
C PHE A 420 5.90 -9.82 -46.75
N ASN A 421 5.62 -8.54 -46.54
CA ASN A 421 6.63 -7.51 -46.75
C ASN A 421 7.63 -7.55 -45.60
N GLN A 422 8.93 -7.49 -45.91
CA GLN A 422 9.99 -7.64 -44.92
C GLN A 422 11.09 -6.65 -45.18
N ILE A 423 11.66 -6.11 -44.09
CA ILE A 423 12.87 -5.28 -44.15
C ILE A 423 13.75 -5.69 -42.99
N SER A 424 14.96 -6.12 -43.29
CA SER A 424 16.00 -6.37 -42.30
C SER A 424 17.12 -5.32 -42.41
N SER A 425 17.74 -4.98 -41.29
CA SER A 425 18.87 -4.06 -41.22
C SER A 425 19.68 -4.29 -39.95
N THR A 426 20.83 -3.65 -39.83
CA THR A 426 21.55 -3.59 -38.55
C THR A 426 20.76 -2.79 -37.55
N ASP A 427 20.37 -1.57 -37.88
CA ASP A 427 19.58 -0.67 -37.08
C ASP A 427 18.34 -0.20 -37.82
N MET A 428 17.25 0.10 -37.08
CA MET A 428 16.05 0.69 -37.66
C MET A 428 15.54 1.82 -36.76
N MET A 429 15.26 2.97 -37.37
CA MET A 429 14.68 4.13 -36.71
C MET A 429 13.28 4.40 -37.26
N ALA A 430 12.31 4.66 -36.40
CA ALA A 430 10.96 5.07 -36.78
C ALA A 430 10.64 6.42 -36.11
N TYR A 431 10.25 7.41 -36.89
CA TYR A 431 9.92 8.76 -36.43
C TYR A 431 8.42 9.00 -36.51
N PHE A 432 7.88 9.57 -35.45
CA PHE A 432 6.45 9.78 -35.26
C PHE A 432 6.14 11.29 -35.19
N THR A 433 4.97 11.67 -35.70
CA THR A 433 4.35 12.95 -35.46
C THR A 433 2.90 12.70 -35.05
N ASP A 434 2.47 13.28 -33.92
CA ASP A 434 1.15 13.06 -33.35
C ASP A 434 0.81 11.57 -33.17
N GLY A 435 1.79 10.78 -32.68
CA GLY A 435 1.65 9.34 -32.47
C GLY A 435 1.55 8.49 -33.74
N LYS A 436 1.68 9.08 -34.94
CA LYS A 436 1.64 8.38 -36.23
C LYS A 436 3.02 8.35 -36.87
N ILE A 437 3.44 7.17 -37.33
CA ILE A 437 4.71 7.02 -38.04
C ILE A 437 4.71 7.84 -39.32
N ARG A 438 5.80 8.60 -39.56
CA ARG A 438 6.00 9.45 -40.74
C ARG A 438 7.20 9.05 -41.56
N ARG A 439 8.21 8.51 -40.92
CA ARG A 439 9.45 8.09 -41.57
C ARG A 439 10.01 6.86 -40.85
N SER A 440 10.55 5.94 -41.65
CA SER A 440 11.32 4.80 -41.13
C SER A 440 12.65 4.73 -41.89
N ASP A 441 13.75 4.66 -41.16
CA ASP A 441 15.12 4.53 -41.71
C ASP A 441 15.64 3.15 -41.31
N ALA A 442 16.00 2.34 -42.28
CA ALA A 442 16.74 1.11 -42.13
C ALA A 442 18.20 1.36 -42.49
N ILE A 443 19.13 1.02 -41.60
CA ILE A 443 20.53 1.39 -41.68
C ILE A 443 21.43 0.16 -41.48
N GLY A 444 22.36 -0.01 -42.42
CA GLY A 444 23.38 -1.09 -42.43
C GLY A 444 22.84 -2.44 -42.91
N ASN A 445 23.43 -2.94 -43.98
CA ASN A 445 23.08 -4.25 -44.57
C ASN A 445 21.57 -4.46 -44.77
N VAL A 446 20.93 -3.48 -45.39
CA VAL A 446 19.48 -3.52 -45.60
C VAL A 446 19.11 -4.51 -46.66
N GLN A 447 18.20 -5.46 -46.34
CA GLN A 447 17.53 -6.32 -47.27
C GLN A 447 16.03 -6.10 -47.20
N SER A 448 15.36 -6.00 -48.30
CA SER A 448 13.92 -5.77 -48.38
C SER A 448 13.24 -6.73 -49.35
N VAL A 449 12.16 -7.34 -48.92
CA VAL A 449 11.20 -8.11 -49.72
C VAL A 449 9.89 -7.31 -49.69
N TYR A 450 9.41 -6.90 -50.87
CA TYR A 450 8.20 -6.12 -51.01
C TYR A 450 7.33 -6.62 -52.14
N TYR A 451 6.05 -6.77 -51.90
CA TYR A 451 5.05 -7.19 -52.86
C TYR A 451 4.21 -5.97 -53.33
N PRO A 452 4.52 -5.35 -54.46
CA PRO A 452 3.70 -4.26 -55.00
C PRO A 452 2.31 -4.78 -55.36
N ILE A 453 1.31 -3.95 -55.08
CA ILE A 453 -0.11 -4.23 -55.38
C ILE A 453 -0.52 -3.40 -56.59
N SER A 454 -1.28 -3.98 -57.49
CA SER A 454 -1.89 -3.31 -58.66
C SER A 454 -3.01 -2.37 -58.18
N ASP A 455 -2.94 -1.09 -58.64
CA ASP A 455 -4.00 -0.09 -58.37
C ASP A 455 -5.35 -0.45 -59.05
N LYS A 456 -5.33 -1.37 -60.04
CA LYS A 456 -6.53 -1.69 -60.82
C LYS A 456 -7.41 -2.77 -60.17
N ASP A 457 -6.81 -3.78 -59.55
CA ASP A 457 -7.49 -4.98 -59.14
C ASP A 457 -6.98 -5.53 -57.80
N SER A 458 -6.07 -4.78 -57.12
CA SER A 458 -5.43 -5.19 -55.87
C SER A 458 -4.68 -6.50 -55.93
N SER A 459 -4.33 -7.00 -57.15
CA SER A 459 -3.52 -8.21 -57.32
C SER A 459 -2.04 -7.94 -57.05
N LEU A 460 -1.30 -8.97 -56.59
CA LEU A 460 0.15 -8.89 -56.44
C LEU A 460 0.84 -8.87 -57.79
N ILE A 461 1.63 -7.86 -58.07
CA ILE A 461 2.34 -7.69 -59.35
C ILE A 461 3.55 -8.63 -59.43
N GLY A 462 4.28 -8.79 -58.34
CA GLY A 462 5.50 -9.56 -58.26
C GLY A 462 6.18 -9.42 -56.90
N LEU A 463 7.40 -9.89 -56.80
CA LEU A 463 8.27 -9.71 -55.64
C LEU A 463 9.40 -8.78 -56.01
N ASN A 464 9.54 -7.66 -55.29
CA ASN A 464 10.67 -6.75 -55.40
C ASN A 464 11.66 -7.05 -54.26
N TYR A 465 12.86 -7.53 -54.62
CA TYR A 465 13.96 -7.77 -53.69
C TYR A 465 15.03 -6.70 -53.86
N ILE A 466 15.38 -6.03 -52.75
CA ILE A 466 16.36 -4.91 -52.74
C ILE A 466 17.40 -5.20 -51.66
N GLU A 467 18.67 -4.99 -52.00
CA GLU A 467 19.79 -4.88 -51.10
C GLU A 467 20.38 -3.49 -51.17
N THR A 468 20.66 -2.85 -50.04
CA THR A 468 21.22 -1.51 -49.97
C THR A 468 21.90 -1.30 -48.60
N ASP A 469 22.73 -0.28 -48.50
CA ASP A 469 23.30 0.09 -47.19
C ASP A 469 22.32 0.86 -46.33
N THR A 470 21.50 1.73 -46.95
CA THR A 470 20.52 2.55 -46.21
C THR A 470 19.23 2.69 -47.03
N MET A 471 18.09 2.51 -46.40
CA MET A 471 16.76 2.74 -46.98
C MET A 471 15.93 3.65 -46.09
N ARG A 472 15.27 4.63 -46.66
CA ARG A 472 14.33 5.55 -46.00
C ARG A 472 12.95 5.47 -46.63
N MET A 473 11.97 5.26 -45.81
CA MET A 473 10.56 5.21 -46.19
C MET A 473 9.81 6.38 -45.57
N TYR A 474 9.03 7.09 -46.37
CA TYR A 474 8.19 8.18 -45.95
C TYR A 474 6.72 7.77 -46.08
N LEU A 475 5.95 7.98 -45.03
CA LEU A 475 4.58 7.57 -44.94
C LEU A 475 3.61 8.76 -44.79
N SER A 476 2.44 8.61 -45.40
CA SER A 476 1.32 9.56 -45.23
C SER A 476 0.73 9.49 -43.82
N PRO A 477 -0.15 10.43 -43.42
CA PRO A 477 -0.92 10.34 -42.19
C PRO A 477 -1.74 9.05 -42.05
N ASP A 478 -2.15 8.47 -43.18
CA ASP A 478 -2.91 7.21 -43.25
C ASP A 478 -2.02 5.96 -43.30
N ARG A 479 -0.72 6.15 -43.01
CA ARG A 479 0.31 5.08 -43.00
C ARG A 479 0.57 4.44 -44.38
N LYS A 480 0.16 5.06 -45.49
CA LYS A 480 0.48 4.61 -46.83
C LYS A 480 1.88 5.06 -47.20
N LEU A 481 2.62 4.19 -47.85
CA LEU A 481 3.96 4.49 -48.38
C LEU A 481 3.86 5.56 -49.48
N GLN A 482 4.56 6.69 -49.27
CA GLN A 482 4.60 7.80 -50.23
C GLN A 482 5.89 7.84 -51.04
N ARG A 483 7.01 7.54 -50.38
CA ARG A 483 8.33 7.65 -51.03
C ARG A 483 9.30 6.68 -50.36
N ILE A 484 10.10 6.01 -51.21
CA ILE A 484 11.27 5.24 -50.77
C ILE A 484 12.51 5.92 -51.34
N TRP A 485 13.54 6.02 -50.53
CA TRP A 485 14.88 6.40 -50.93
C TRP A 485 15.86 5.30 -50.48
N ALA A 486 16.73 4.83 -51.37
CA ALA A 486 17.75 3.85 -51.07
C ALA A 486 19.12 4.30 -51.62
N TYR A 487 20.18 4.04 -50.83
CA TYR A 487 21.55 4.42 -51.24
C TYR A 487 22.22 3.28 -51.99
N LYS A 488 22.54 3.47 -53.26
CA LYS A 488 23.14 2.47 -54.18
C LYS A 488 22.41 1.11 -54.11
N PRO A 489 21.11 1.08 -54.37
CA PRO A 489 20.35 -0.16 -54.30
C PRO A 489 20.77 -1.12 -55.42
N THR A 490 20.83 -2.41 -55.07
CA THR A 490 20.88 -3.52 -56.04
C THR A 490 19.67 -4.41 -55.79
N GLY A 491 19.09 -5.00 -56.82
CA GLY A 491 17.93 -5.82 -56.62
C GLY A 491 17.24 -6.23 -57.92
N ASP A 492 16.26 -7.10 -57.78
CA ASP A 492 15.52 -7.67 -58.87
C ASP A 492 14.02 -7.63 -58.60
N MET A 493 13.25 -7.58 -59.67
CA MET A 493 11.80 -7.75 -59.63
C MET A 493 11.40 -9.07 -60.31
N TYR A 494 10.80 -9.94 -59.54
CA TYR A 494 10.37 -11.26 -59.98
C TYR A 494 8.84 -11.29 -60.16
N PRO A 495 8.34 -11.74 -61.33
CA PRO A 495 6.91 -12.03 -61.49
C PRO A 495 6.47 -13.07 -60.47
N MET A 496 5.21 -13.03 -60.02
CA MET A 496 4.70 -13.96 -59.00
C MET A 496 4.94 -15.44 -59.34
N THR A 497 4.92 -15.80 -60.61
CA THR A 497 5.13 -17.18 -61.08
C THR A 497 6.60 -17.61 -61.20
N GLN A 498 7.54 -16.65 -61.02
CA GLN A 498 8.99 -16.86 -61.26
C GLN A 498 9.84 -16.47 -60.05
N ILE A 499 9.26 -16.41 -58.86
CA ILE A 499 10.00 -16.10 -57.63
C ILE A 499 10.99 -17.24 -57.34
N PRO A 500 12.31 -16.98 -57.26
CA PRO A 500 13.28 -18.00 -56.92
C PRO A 500 13.06 -18.55 -55.50
N PRO A 501 13.33 -19.83 -55.27
CA PRO A 501 13.26 -20.42 -53.94
C PRO A 501 14.09 -19.64 -52.93
N ARG A 502 13.54 -19.37 -51.73
CA ARG A 502 14.15 -18.63 -50.61
C ARG A 502 14.31 -17.11 -50.81
N LYS A 503 13.81 -16.51 -51.92
CA LYS A 503 13.79 -15.04 -52.09
C LYS A 503 12.54 -14.41 -51.49
N ASP A 504 11.50 -15.19 -51.23
CA ASP A 504 10.24 -14.76 -50.61
C ASP A 504 10.36 -14.50 -49.10
N LYS A 505 11.41 -15.01 -48.46
CA LYS A 505 11.69 -14.82 -47.03
C LYS A 505 13.16 -14.50 -46.81
N LEU A 506 13.41 -13.49 -45.96
CA LEU A 506 14.76 -13.16 -45.50
C LEU A 506 15.29 -14.22 -44.52
N ASP A 507 16.61 -14.38 -44.41
CA ASP A 507 17.25 -15.46 -43.65
C ASP A 507 16.81 -15.54 -42.18
N ARG A 508 16.39 -14.39 -41.59
CA ARG A 508 15.92 -14.33 -40.19
C ARG A 508 14.40 -14.19 -40.09
N PHE A 509 13.68 -14.51 -41.16
CA PHE A 509 12.23 -14.45 -41.15
C PHE A 509 11.64 -15.37 -40.08
N ALA A 510 10.83 -14.79 -39.18
CA ALA A 510 10.05 -15.51 -38.20
C ALA A 510 8.78 -14.70 -37.84
N TRP A 511 7.65 -15.38 -37.95
CA TRP A 511 6.34 -14.81 -37.66
C TRP A 511 5.79 -15.40 -36.36
N TYR A 512 5.68 -14.54 -35.30
CA TYR A 512 5.41 -14.97 -33.95
C TYR A 512 3.99 -14.64 -33.47
N ASP A 513 3.01 -14.65 -34.37
CA ASP A 513 1.63 -14.31 -33.99
C ASP A 513 1.05 -15.23 -32.89
N TYR A 514 1.53 -16.47 -32.80
CA TYR A 514 1.09 -17.45 -31.80
C TYR A 514 1.46 -17.10 -30.35
N ILE A 515 2.46 -16.24 -30.14
CA ILE A 515 2.82 -15.75 -28.79
C ILE A 515 2.27 -14.35 -28.51
N ARG A 516 1.65 -13.70 -29.50
CA ARG A 516 1.09 -12.36 -29.40
C ARG A 516 -0.01 -12.32 -28.33
N PRO A 517 -0.02 -11.35 -27.42
CA PRO A 517 -1.15 -11.13 -26.51
C PRO A 517 -2.43 -10.77 -27.28
N VAL A 518 -3.50 -11.51 -27.06
CA VAL A 518 -4.78 -11.31 -27.78
C VAL A 518 -5.75 -10.41 -27.03
N ASP A 519 -5.64 -10.35 -25.71
CA ASP A 519 -6.46 -9.49 -24.84
C ASP A 519 -5.72 -9.11 -23.55
N LYS A 520 -6.40 -8.35 -22.68
CA LYS A 520 -5.88 -7.90 -21.39
C LYS A 520 -5.66 -9.02 -20.36
N ASP A 521 -6.28 -10.17 -20.54
CA ASP A 521 -6.19 -11.30 -19.62
C ASP A 521 -5.11 -12.30 -20.08
N ASP A 522 -4.84 -12.38 -21.39
CA ASP A 522 -3.79 -13.20 -21.98
C ASP A 522 -2.35 -12.74 -21.60
N ILE A 523 -2.20 -11.52 -21.09
CA ILE A 523 -0.88 -11.03 -20.64
C ILE A 523 -0.30 -11.83 -19.47
N PHE A 524 -1.12 -12.53 -18.71
CA PHE A 524 -0.68 -13.37 -17.58
C PHE A 524 -0.15 -14.73 -18.01
N ILE A 525 -0.40 -15.14 -19.26
CA ILE A 525 -0.04 -16.46 -19.78
C ILE A 525 1.25 -16.33 -20.58
N TRP A 526 2.36 -16.83 -20.02
CA TRP A 526 3.61 -16.88 -20.76
C TRP A 526 3.58 -17.91 -21.87
N LYS A 527 3.79 -17.46 -23.11
CA LYS A 527 3.89 -18.31 -24.31
C LYS A 527 5.34 -18.25 -24.81
N PRO A 528 6.17 -19.28 -24.58
CA PRO A 528 7.55 -19.28 -25.05
C PRO A 528 7.60 -19.41 -26.56
N LYS A 529 8.69 -18.95 -27.18
CA LYS A 529 9.01 -19.29 -28.57
C LYS A 529 9.29 -20.78 -28.72
N ALA A 530 9.11 -21.32 -29.92
CA ALA A 530 9.47 -22.69 -30.22
C ALA A 530 10.98 -22.90 -30.02
N GLU A 531 11.37 -24.14 -29.71
CA GLU A 531 12.77 -24.47 -29.45
C GLU A 531 13.63 -24.16 -30.68
N GLY A 532 14.74 -23.43 -30.50
CA GLY A 532 15.65 -23.00 -31.57
C GLY A 532 15.27 -21.68 -32.27
N GLU A 533 14.12 -21.10 -32.00
CA GLU A 533 13.67 -19.81 -32.59
C GLU A 533 14.10 -18.58 -31.83
N ALA A 534 14.68 -18.72 -30.64
CA ALA A 534 15.19 -17.57 -29.86
C ALA A 534 16.39 -16.94 -30.57
N LEU A 535 16.46 -15.59 -30.60
CA LEU A 535 17.65 -14.90 -31.02
C LEU A 535 18.83 -15.35 -30.15
N ARG A 536 20.00 -15.63 -30.77
CA ARG A 536 21.20 -16.04 -30.01
C ARG A 536 21.50 -14.98 -28.95
N GLU A 537 21.52 -15.39 -27.69
CA GLU A 537 21.92 -14.51 -26.59
C GLU A 537 23.34 -13.98 -26.85
N GLN A 538 23.50 -12.67 -26.97
CA GLN A 538 24.82 -12.09 -26.76
C GLN A 538 25.19 -12.29 -25.28
N GLN A 539 26.47 -12.59 -25.03
CA GLN A 539 27.00 -12.71 -23.66
C GLN A 539 26.49 -11.55 -22.81
N ARG A 540 25.89 -11.85 -21.67
CA ARG A 540 25.32 -10.89 -20.75
C ARG A 540 26.32 -9.78 -20.45
N SER A 541 26.20 -8.62 -21.06
CA SER A 541 26.65 -7.40 -20.40
C SER A 541 25.84 -7.32 -19.09
N GLN A 542 26.50 -7.19 -17.97
CA GLN A 542 25.87 -7.12 -16.65
C GLN A 542 24.63 -6.24 -16.73
N ALA A 543 23.51 -6.77 -16.26
CA ALA A 543 22.25 -6.02 -16.31
C ALA A 543 22.49 -4.63 -15.68
N PRO A 544 22.02 -3.53 -16.31
CA PRO A 544 22.26 -2.17 -15.81
C PRO A 544 21.92 -1.98 -14.32
N LEU A 545 21.12 -2.86 -13.76
CA LEU A 545 20.68 -2.90 -12.37
C LEU A 545 21.74 -3.28 -11.35
N GLN A 546 22.70 -4.13 -11.70
CA GLN A 546 23.76 -4.51 -10.74
C GLN A 546 24.69 -3.33 -10.43
N HIS A 547 24.88 -2.41 -11.38
CA HIS A 547 25.63 -1.17 -11.14
C HIS A 547 24.86 -0.14 -10.32
N ILE A 548 23.53 -0.14 -10.35
CA ILE A 548 22.70 0.81 -9.58
C ILE A 548 22.57 0.36 -8.12
N ALA A 549 22.54 -0.96 -7.86
CA ALA A 549 22.43 -1.51 -6.51
C ALA A 549 23.77 -1.49 -5.72
N THR A 550 24.89 -1.30 -6.39
CA THR A 550 26.23 -1.36 -5.80
C THR A 550 26.95 -0.01 -5.68
N GLU A 551 26.38 1.11 -6.15
CA GLU A 551 26.90 2.43 -5.79
C GLU A 551 26.46 2.77 -4.35
N PRO A 552 27.32 2.62 -3.33
CA PRO A 552 27.06 3.19 -2.03
C PRO A 552 27.00 4.70 -2.21
N GLY A 553 25.95 5.32 -1.67
CA GLY A 553 25.82 6.77 -1.69
C GLY A 553 27.16 7.42 -1.32
N LYS A 554 27.66 8.33 -2.15
CA LYS A 554 28.80 9.19 -1.83
C LYS A 554 28.45 10.01 -0.59
N GLY A 555 28.82 9.48 0.57
CA GLY A 555 28.52 10.08 1.87
C GLY A 555 29.27 9.47 3.05
N ALA A 556 30.08 8.44 2.85
CA ALA A 556 31.02 8.00 3.87
C ALA A 556 32.35 8.72 3.67
N ALA A 557 32.55 9.81 4.39
CA ALA A 557 33.85 10.45 4.51
C ALA A 557 34.87 9.40 4.98
N GLN A 558 35.89 9.16 4.19
CA GLN A 558 37.10 8.42 4.62
C GLN A 558 37.68 9.15 5.83
N ALA A 559 37.71 8.47 6.96
CA ALA A 559 38.51 8.90 8.09
C ALA A 559 39.98 8.97 7.67
N PRO A 560 40.73 10.00 8.05
CA PRO A 560 42.15 10.09 7.70
C PRO A 560 42.91 8.96 8.38
N GLU A 561 43.66 8.18 7.61
CA GLU A 561 44.67 7.25 8.09
C GLU A 561 45.67 8.02 8.97
N LYS A 562 45.79 7.59 10.20
CA LYS A 562 46.86 8.02 11.09
C LYS A 562 48.19 7.50 10.50
N GLY A 563 48.97 8.40 9.95
CA GLY A 563 50.35 8.14 9.57
C GLY A 563 51.17 7.72 10.81
N ASP A 564 51.75 6.55 10.70
CA ASP A 564 52.69 6.01 11.66
C ASP A 564 54.01 6.77 11.46
N SER A 565 54.33 7.65 12.41
CA SER A 565 55.62 8.32 12.46
C SER A 565 56.62 7.42 13.22
N ARG A 566 57.50 6.76 12.49
CA ARG A 566 58.77 6.31 13.03
C ARG A 566 59.91 7.01 12.29
N LEU A 567 60.63 7.71 13.11
CA LEU A 567 61.95 8.33 13.08
C LEU A 567 61.95 9.83 12.97
#